data_aee14929d380032877b0023909c96095
#
_entry.id   aee14929d380032877b0023909c96095
#
_cell.length_a   1.000
_cell.length_b   1.000
_cell.length_c   1.000
_cell.angle_alpha   90.00
_cell.angle_beta   90.00
_cell.angle_gamma   90.00
#
_symmetry.space_group_name_H-M   'P 1'
#
loop_
_entity.id
_entity.type
_entity.pdbx_description
1 polymer ?
#
loop_
_entity_poly.entity_id
_entity_poly.type
_entity_poly.pdbx_seq_one_letter_code
_entity_poly.pdbx_strand_id
1 'polypeptide(L)' 'MEISEDTPLFVISVAAELAGMHPQTLRQYDRLGLVSPTRTSGKSRRYTMQDVVKLREVAKLSAEGVSLEGI' A
#
# COMPACT_ATOMS: atom_id res chain seq x y z
N MET A 1 -19.87 -14.14 2.69
CA MET A 1 -19.10 -13.34 1.73
C MET A 1 -17.63 -13.68 1.84
N GLU A 2 -17.03 -14.00 0.74
CA GLU A 2 -15.61 -14.31 0.73
C GLU A 2 -14.79 -13.09 0.36
N ILE A 3 -13.73 -12.87 1.11
CA ILE A 3 -12.79 -11.80 0.85
C ILE A 3 -11.48 -12.41 0.40
N SER A 4 -11.12 -12.15 -0.85
CA SER A 4 -9.88 -12.67 -1.38
C SER A 4 -8.77 -11.62 -1.24
N GLU A 5 -7.53 -12.04 -1.45
CA GLU A 5 -6.38 -11.17 -1.32
C GLU A 5 -6.40 -10.02 -2.33
N ASP A 6 -7.08 -10.20 -3.43
CA ASP A 6 -7.13 -9.18 -4.48
C ASP A 6 -8.44 -8.39 -4.48
N THR A 7 -9.24 -8.51 -3.43
CA THR A 7 -10.44 -7.70 -3.27
C THR A 7 -10.05 -6.29 -2.82
N PRO A 8 -10.42 -5.24 -3.56
CA PRO A 8 -10.04 -3.86 -3.18
C PRO A 8 -10.94 -3.34 -2.06
N LEU A 9 -10.52 -3.56 -0.83
CA LEU A 9 -11.31 -3.26 0.37
C LEU A 9 -10.89 -1.99 1.09
N PHE A 10 -9.60 -1.66 1.10
CA PHE A 10 -9.08 -0.69 2.04
C PHE A 10 -8.85 0.67 1.41
N VAL A 11 -9.48 1.70 1.95
CA VAL A 11 -9.14 3.08 1.57
C VAL A 11 -7.72 3.37 2.07
N ILE A 12 -7.11 4.41 1.52
CA ILE A 12 -5.70 4.70 1.77
C ILE A 12 -5.39 4.84 3.26
N SER A 13 -6.25 5.48 4.04
CA SER A 13 -5.99 5.66 5.47
C SER A 13 -5.96 4.33 6.21
N VAL A 14 -6.85 3.42 5.86
CA VAL A 14 -6.90 2.11 6.49
C VAL A 14 -5.72 1.26 6.04
N ALA A 15 -5.41 1.29 4.74
CA ALA A 15 -4.27 0.53 4.22
C ALA A 15 -2.97 0.99 4.87
N ALA A 16 -2.80 2.30 5.04
CA ALA A 16 -1.61 2.86 5.68
C ALA A 16 -1.51 2.39 7.12
N GLU A 17 -2.62 2.40 7.84
CA GLU A 17 -2.63 1.95 9.23
C GLU A 17 -2.25 0.48 9.33
N LEU A 18 -2.83 -0.36 8.46
CA LEU A 18 -2.51 -1.78 8.44
C LEU A 18 -1.06 -2.05 8.08
N ALA A 19 -0.50 -1.22 7.22
CA ALA A 19 0.89 -1.36 6.80
C ALA A 19 1.87 -0.69 7.76
N GLY A 20 1.37 0.07 8.73
CA GLY A 20 2.22 0.73 9.71
C GLY A 20 2.98 1.92 9.14
N MET A 21 2.38 2.64 8.20
CA MET A 21 3.04 3.79 7.59
C MET A 21 2.03 4.92 7.38
N HIS A 22 2.54 6.09 7.03
CA HIS A 22 1.72 7.27 6.81
C HIS A 22 1.03 7.20 5.45
N PRO A 23 -0.22 7.69 5.32
CA PRO A 23 -0.90 7.70 4.01
C PRO A 23 -0.11 8.43 2.92
N GLN A 24 0.64 9.45 3.28
CA GLN A 24 1.46 10.18 2.32
C GLN A 24 2.52 9.27 1.70
N THR A 25 3.02 8.32 2.48
CA THR A 25 3.98 7.33 1.99
C THR A 25 3.35 6.45 0.93
N LEU A 26 2.10 6.06 1.12
CA LEU A 26 1.39 5.27 0.13
C LEU A 26 1.22 6.03 -1.18
N ARG A 27 0.92 7.32 -1.10
CA ARG A 27 0.80 8.16 -2.29
C ARG A 27 2.13 8.25 -3.03
N GLN A 28 3.22 8.32 -2.29
CA GLN A 28 4.55 8.37 -2.87
C GLN A 28 4.88 7.06 -3.58
N TYR A 29 4.56 5.93 -2.97
CA TYR A 29 4.80 4.62 -3.57
C TYR A 29 3.95 4.43 -4.83
N ASP A 30 2.74 4.96 -4.83
CA ASP A 30 1.90 4.92 -6.01
C ASP A 30 2.55 5.70 -7.14
N ARG A 31 3.04 6.89 -6.85
CA ARG A 31 3.71 7.74 -7.83
C ARG A 31 4.95 7.07 -8.40
N LEU A 32 5.67 6.33 -7.57
CA LEU A 32 6.87 5.62 -7.99
C LEU A 32 6.57 4.31 -8.71
N GLY A 33 5.33 3.90 -8.71
CA GLY A 33 4.93 2.64 -9.35
C GLY A 33 5.27 1.40 -8.55
N LEU A 34 5.55 1.56 -7.26
CA LEU A 34 5.91 0.43 -6.40
C LEU A 34 4.68 -0.32 -5.92
N VAL A 35 3.71 0.39 -5.42
CA VAL A 35 2.43 -0.19 -4.98
C VAL A 35 1.34 0.80 -5.35
N SER A 36 0.46 0.40 -6.25
CA SER A 36 -0.60 1.27 -6.73
C SER A 36 -1.96 0.74 -6.31
N PRO A 37 -2.89 1.64 -5.95
CA PRO A 37 -4.23 1.21 -5.56
C PRO A 37 -5.05 0.78 -6.78
N THR A 38 -6.05 -0.03 -6.52
CA THR A 38 -7.03 -0.40 -7.52
C THR A 38 -8.14 0.65 -7.50
N ARG A 39 -8.54 1.09 -8.67
CA ARG A 39 -9.65 2.04 -8.80
C ARG A 39 -10.95 1.27 -8.94
N THR A 40 -11.87 1.55 -8.04
CA THR A 40 -13.21 0.95 -8.11
C THR A 40 -14.09 1.77 -9.05
N SER A 41 -15.30 1.27 -9.29
CA SER A 41 -16.23 1.91 -10.23
C SER A 41 -16.57 3.34 -9.86
N GLY A 42 -16.45 3.72 -8.60
CA GLY A 42 -16.69 5.09 -8.16
C GLY A 42 -15.45 5.96 -8.17
N LYS A 43 -14.40 5.54 -8.85
CA LYS A 43 -13.12 6.21 -8.89
C LYS A 43 -12.41 6.28 -7.53
N SER A 44 -12.90 5.54 -6.57
CA SER A 44 -12.25 5.42 -5.29
C SER A 44 -10.99 4.60 -5.43
N ARG A 45 -9.94 5.04 -4.76
CA ARG A 45 -8.70 4.30 -4.74
C ARG A 45 -8.72 3.38 -3.54
N ARG A 46 -8.62 2.09 -3.78
CA ARG A 46 -8.64 1.11 -2.72
C ARG A 46 -7.52 0.12 -2.87
N TYR A 47 -6.98 -0.27 -1.74
CA TYR A 47 -5.88 -1.22 -1.68
C TYR A 47 -6.41 -2.60 -1.34
N THR A 48 -5.75 -3.63 -1.86
CA THR A 48 -6.08 -5.02 -1.55
C THR A 48 -5.24 -5.46 -0.36
N MET A 49 -5.59 -6.62 0.21
CA MET A 49 -4.76 -7.20 1.26
C MET A 49 -3.36 -7.51 0.72
N GLN A 50 -3.27 -7.92 -0.54
CA GLN A 50 -1.99 -8.20 -1.18
C GLN A 50 -1.13 -6.93 -1.23
N ASP A 51 -1.77 -5.79 -1.51
CA ASP A 51 -1.06 -4.51 -1.52
C ASP A 51 -0.53 -4.17 -0.12
N VAL A 52 -1.33 -4.44 0.91
CA VAL A 52 -0.92 -4.19 2.30
C VAL A 52 0.31 -5.03 2.63
N VAL A 53 0.32 -6.29 2.21
CA VAL A 53 1.48 -7.16 2.43
C VAL A 53 2.71 -6.61 1.75
N LYS A 54 2.57 -6.14 0.51
CA LYS A 54 3.70 -5.53 -0.20
C LYS A 54 4.21 -4.29 0.50
N LEU A 55 3.29 -3.45 0.99
CA LEU A 55 3.67 -2.24 1.72
C LEU A 55 4.47 -2.60 2.98
N ARG A 56 4.04 -3.63 3.69
CA ARG A 56 4.74 -4.07 4.89
C ARG A 56 6.13 -4.57 4.56
N GLU A 57 6.29 -5.26 3.46
CA GLU A 57 7.61 -5.76 3.05
C GLU A 57 8.54 -4.60 2.69
N VAL A 58 8.03 -3.60 2.00
CA VAL A 58 8.82 -2.41 1.66
C VAL A 58 9.23 -1.68 2.94
N ALA A 59 8.30 -1.53 3.87
CA ALA A 59 8.59 -0.87 5.14
C ALA A 59 9.65 -1.62 5.92
N LYS A 60 9.60 -2.95 5.90
CA LYS A 60 10.58 -3.77 6.59
C LYS A 60 11.97 -3.56 6.01
N LEU A 61 12.10 -3.51 4.71
CA LEU A 61 13.38 -3.27 4.06
C LEU A 61 13.95 -1.92 4.44
N SER A 62 13.10 -0.89 4.50
CA SER A 62 13.53 0.44 4.93
C SER A 62 14.02 0.43 6.38
N ALA A 63 13.29 -0.27 7.25
CA ALA A 63 13.64 -0.34 8.66
C ALA A 63 14.96 -1.05 8.88
N GLU A 64 15.37 -1.92 7.97
CA GLU A 64 16.63 -2.64 8.06
C GLU A 64 17.81 -1.84 7.52
N GLY A 65 17.59 -0.57 7.22
CA GLY A 65 18.64 0.29 6.76
C GLY A 65 18.74 0.43 5.26
N VAL A 66 17.87 -0.22 4.53
CA VAL A 66 17.81 -0.05 3.09
C VAL A 66 16.90 1.15 2.82
N SER A 67 17.48 2.21 2.31
CA SER A 67 16.76 3.44 2.02
C SER A 67 16.52 3.58 0.52
N LEU A 68 15.31 3.95 0.16
CA LEU A 68 15.01 4.21 -1.24
C LEU A 68 15.80 5.38 -1.78
N GLU A 69 16.15 6.31 -0.92
CA GLU A 69 16.95 7.46 -1.29
C GLU A 69 18.43 7.12 -1.43
N GLY A 70 18.88 6.12 -0.70
CA GLY A 70 20.28 5.77 -0.67
C GLY A 70 20.69 4.77 -1.74
N ILE A 71 19.77 4.37 -2.53
CA ILE A 71 20.04 3.38 -3.56
C ILE A 71 20.53 4.02 -4.85
#